data_dae70155f1776a1e63ec47ab72de1a01
#
_entry.id   dae70155f1776a1e63ec47ab72de1a01
#
_cell.length_a   1.000
_cell.length_b   1.000
_cell.length_c   1.000
_cell.angle_alpha   90.00
_cell.angle_beta   90.00
_cell.angle_gamma   90.00
#
_symmetry.space_group_name_H-M   'P 1'
#
loop_
_entity.id
_entity.type
_entity.pdbx_description
1 polymer ?
#
loop_
_entity_poly.entity_id
_entity_poly.type
_entity_poly.pdbx_seq_one_letter_code
_entity_poly.pdbx_strand_id
1 'polypeptide(L)'
;MNWFKIKVQQGKDDYTYAGSSSLSLEQLVDEVAQGKFIRLENLVYLDRGEIKDWNTWDTREVPMVYINPEMIIAIQQFKADPRTLPR
;
A
#
# COMPACT_ATOMS: atom_id res chain seq x y z
N MET A 1 -4.27 -7.66 11.25
CA MET A 1 -3.78 -7.23 9.94
C MET A 1 -2.66 -6.23 10.08
N ASN A 2 -1.72 -6.29 9.16
CA ASN A 2 -0.62 -5.33 9.10
C ASN A 2 -0.91 -4.28 8.04
N TRP A 3 -0.44 -3.06 8.27
CA TRP A 3 -0.69 -1.94 7.37
C TRP A 3 0.63 -1.48 6.76
N PHE A 4 0.61 -1.28 5.43
CA PHE A 4 1.82 -0.99 4.68
C PHE A 4 1.62 0.20 3.76
N LYS A 5 2.72 0.89 3.51
CA LYS A 5 2.84 1.92 2.49
C LYS A 5 3.84 1.41 1.46
N ILE A 6 3.40 1.24 0.22
CA ILE A 6 4.22 0.69 -0.85
C ILE A 6 4.36 1.73 -1.94
N LYS A 7 5.60 2.13 -2.19
CA LYS A 7 5.92 3.07 -3.25
C LYS A 7 6.29 2.30 -4.50
N VAL A 8 5.66 2.65 -5.61
CA VAL A 8 5.92 2.05 -6.92
C VAL A 8 6.34 3.12 -7.90
N GLN A 9 7.12 2.74 -8.89
CA GLN A 9 7.52 3.61 -9.97
C GLN A 9 7.08 3.02 -11.29
N GLN A 10 6.38 3.82 -12.08
CA GLN A 10 5.94 3.45 -13.41
C GLN A 10 6.39 4.54 -14.39
N GLY A 11 7.45 4.25 -15.14
CA GLY A 11 8.04 5.24 -16.02
C GLY A 11 8.60 6.42 -15.22
N LYS A 12 8.09 7.62 -15.46
CA LYS A 12 8.49 8.85 -14.76
C LYS A 12 7.63 9.16 -13.54
N ASP A 13 6.56 8.39 -13.36
CA ASP A 13 5.57 8.67 -12.31
C ASP A 13 5.77 7.73 -11.12
N ASP A 14 5.68 8.31 -9.92
CA ASP A 14 5.70 7.58 -8.68
C ASP A 14 4.28 7.55 -8.09
N TYR A 15 3.89 6.39 -7.60
CA TYR A 15 2.61 6.22 -6.90
C TYR A 15 2.87 5.59 -5.55
N THR A 16 2.04 5.93 -4.57
CA THR A 16 2.11 5.31 -3.26
C THR A 16 0.77 4.69 -2.94
N TYR A 17 0.80 3.39 -2.67
CA TYR A 17 -0.36 2.65 -2.19
C TYR A 17 -0.25 2.49 -0.68
N ALA A 18 -1.35 2.65 0.02
CA ALA A 18 -1.43 2.32 1.42
C ALA A 18 -2.61 1.39 1.64
N GLY A 19 -2.39 0.34 2.42
CA GLY A 19 -3.43 -0.64 2.65
C GLY A 19 -2.97 -1.72 3.62
N SER A 20 -3.78 -2.75 3.78
CA SER A 20 -3.51 -3.82 4.72
C SER A 20 -3.20 -5.14 4.03
N SER A 21 -2.47 -5.98 4.75
CA SER A 21 -2.19 -7.36 4.35
C SER A 21 -2.17 -8.25 5.59
N SER A 22 -2.51 -9.50 5.41
CA SER A 22 -2.35 -10.51 6.47
C SER A 22 -0.90 -10.95 6.62
N LEU A 23 -0.04 -10.60 5.68
CA LEU A 23 1.37 -10.97 5.71
C LEU A 23 2.17 -10.02 6.59
N SER A 24 3.26 -10.53 7.17
CA SER A 24 4.25 -9.68 7.84
C SER A 24 5.10 -8.94 6.80
N LEU A 25 5.85 -7.93 7.27
CA LEU A 25 6.78 -7.23 6.39
C LEU A 25 7.78 -8.19 5.74
N GLU A 26 8.31 -9.13 6.54
CA GLU A 26 9.26 -10.11 6.02
C GLU A 26 8.64 -11.00 4.96
N GLN A 27 7.40 -11.42 5.17
CA GLN A 27 6.68 -12.23 4.19
C GLN A 27 6.42 -11.46 2.90
N LEU A 28 6.06 -10.17 3.01
CA LEU A 28 5.88 -9.33 1.83
C LEU A 28 7.18 -9.20 1.04
N VAL A 29 8.29 -8.95 1.73
CA VAL A 29 9.60 -8.84 1.08
C VAL A 29 9.97 -10.14 0.37
N ASP A 30 9.69 -11.28 1.00
CA ASP A 30 9.91 -12.59 0.38
C ASP A 30 9.08 -12.77 -0.88
N GLU A 31 7.81 -12.37 -0.84
CA GLU A 31 6.93 -12.44 -2.01
C GLU A 31 7.48 -11.61 -3.17
N VAL A 32 7.94 -10.39 -2.88
CA VAL A 32 8.55 -9.51 -3.88
C VAL A 32 9.80 -10.16 -4.46
N ALA A 33 10.65 -10.73 -3.62
CA ALA A 33 11.87 -11.39 -4.05
C ALA A 33 11.59 -12.59 -4.95
N GLN A 34 10.45 -13.24 -4.77
CA GLN A 34 10.02 -14.37 -5.61
C GLN A 34 9.30 -13.92 -6.88
N GLY A 35 9.14 -12.62 -7.10
CA GLY A 35 8.46 -12.09 -8.27
C GLY A 35 6.94 -12.22 -8.23
N LYS A 36 6.36 -12.37 -7.04
CA LYS A 36 4.92 -12.52 -6.88
C LYS A 36 4.25 -11.15 -6.74
N PHE A 37 3.06 -11.02 -7.30
CA PHE A 37 2.23 -9.84 -7.11
C PHE A 37 1.84 -9.71 -5.64
N ILE A 38 1.85 -8.46 -5.15
CA ILE A 38 1.51 -8.15 -3.77
C ILE A 38 0.08 -7.65 -3.71
N ARG A 39 -0.74 -8.29 -2.88
CA ARG A 39 -2.12 -7.89 -2.68
C ARG A 39 -2.22 -6.96 -1.47
N LEU A 40 -2.82 -5.78 -1.67
CA LEU A 40 -3.20 -4.89 -0.58
C LEU A 40 -4.71 -4.73 -0.57
N GLU A 41 -5.29 -4.74 0.63
CA GLU A 41 -6.71 -4.53 0.87
C GLU A 41 -6.92 -3.26 1.68
N ASN A 42 -8.17 -2.86 1.81
CA ASN A 42 -8.56 -1.69 2.63
C ASN A 42 -7.72 -0.46 2.28
N LEU A 43 -7.64 -0.15 1.00
CA LEU A 43 -6.81 0.92 0.50
C LEU A 43 -7.19 2.26 1.13
N VAL A 44 -6.17 3.06 1.50
CA VAL A 44 -6.35 4.43 1.96
C VAL A 44 -5.70 5.38 0.97
N TYR A 45 -6.32 6.53 0.80
CA TYR A 45 -5.83 7.54 -0.13
C TYR A 45 -4.73 8.37 0.54
N LEU A 46 -3.64 8.55 -0.19
CA LEU A 46 -2.54 9.42 0.23
C LEU A 46 -2.40 10.55 -0.79
N ASP A 47 -2.43 11.77 -0.30
CA ASP A 47 -2.18 12.96 -1.10
C ASP A 47 -0.94 13.65 -0.54
N ARG A 48 0.11 13.76 -1.36
CA ARG A 48 1.39 14.34 -0.98
C ARG A 48 1.99 13.70 0.29
N GLY A 49 1.78 12.39 0.43
CA GLY A 49 2.27 11.65 1.58
C GLY A 49 1.42 11.76 2.83
N GLU A 50 0.36 12.57 2.82
CA GLU A 50 -0.56 12.70 3.94
C GLU A 50 -1.81 11.87 3.70
N ILE A 51 -2.33 11.28 4.77
CA ILE A 51 -3.57 10.52 4.70
C ILE A 51 -4.72 11.51 4.61
N LYS A 52 -5.46 11.41 3.52
CA LYS A 52 -6.68 12.19 3.32
C LYS A 52 -7.89 11.40 3.81
N ASP A 53 -9.03 12.06 3.87
CA ASP A 53 -10.28 11.38 4.12
C ASP A 53 -10.47 10.35 3.00
N TRP A 54 -10.35 9.10 3.37
CA TRP A 54 -10.42 8.01 2.42
C TRP A 54 -11.81 7.87 1.78
N ASN A 55 -12.82 8.53 2.35
CA ASN A 55 -14.13 8.60 1.73
C ASN A 55 -14.14 9.44 0.46
N THR A 56 -13.14 10.32 0.26
CA THR A 56 -13.04 11.10 -0.95
C THR A 56 -12.48 10.32 -2.12
N TRP A 57 -11.83 9.20 -1.82
CA TRP A 57 -11.34 8.26 -2.82
C TRP A 57 -12.28 7.06 -2.84
N ASP A 58 -12.82 6.74 -3.98
CA ASP A 58 -13.84 5.70 -4.04
C ASP A 58 -13.24 4.30 -3.95
N THR A 59 -12.86 3.92 -2.72
CA THR A 59 -12.32 2.60 -2.42
C THR A 59 -13.38 1.49 -2.53
N ARG A 60 -14.65 1.86 -2.66
CA ARG A 60 -15.71 0.88 -2.87
C ARG A 60 -15.61 0.24 -4.25
N GLU A 61 -15.10 0.99 -5.22
CA GLU A 61 -14.87 0.47 -6.57
C GLU A 61 -13.53 -0.24 -6.70
N VAL A 62 -12.55 0.19 -5.89
CA VAL A 62 -11.20 -0.38 -5.91
C VAL A 62 -10.81 -0.74 -4.48
N PRO A 63 -11.45 -1.77 -3.88
CA PRO A 63 -11.21 -2.13 -2.49
C PRO A 63 -9.84 -2.77 -2.26
N MET A 64 -9.22 -3.28 -3.31
CA MET A 64 -7.90 -3.92 -3.23
C MET A 64 -7.13 -3.71 -4.52
N VAL A 65 -5.82 -3.95 -4.44
CA VAL A 65 -4.93 -3.85 -5.60
C VAL A 65 -3.91 -4.98 -5.55
N TYR A 66 -3.54 -5.48 -6.73
CA TYR A 66 -2.39 -6.36 -6.90
C TYR A 66 -1.27 -5.53 -7.53
N ILE A 67 -0.15 -5.45 -6.84
CA ILE A 67 0.99 -4.62 -7.26
C ILE A 67 2.06 -5.50 -7.89
N ASN A 68 2.49 -5.11 -9.09
CA ASN A 68 3.60 -5.78 -9.77
C ASN A 68 4.88 -5.60 -8.95
N PRO A 69 5.54 -6.69 -8.53
CA PRO A 69 6.74 -6.58 -7.70
C PRO A 69 7.90 -5.85 -8.37
N GLU A 70 7.98 -5.90 -9.70
CA GLU A 70 9.04 -5.23 -10.43
C GLU A 70 8.96 -3.70 -10.36
N MET A 71 7.79 -3.17 -10.02
CA MET A 71 7.57 -1.73 -9.91
C MET A 71 7.82 -1.19 -8.51
N ILE A 72 7.98 -2.06 -7.53
CA ILE A 72 8.11 -1.66 -6.13
C ILE A 72 9.51 -1.13 -5.85
N ILE A 73 9.58 0.07 -5.29
CA ILE A 73 10.85 0.69 -4.89
C ILE A 73 11.00 0.82 -3.37
N ALA A 74 9.92 0.81 -2.63
CA ALA A 74 9.98 0.86 -1.17
C ALA A 74 8.75 0.25 -0.54
N ILE A 75 8.94 -0.44 0.59
CA ILE A 75 7.87 -0.97 1.42
C ILE A 75 8.11 -0.48 2.84
N GLN A 76 7.11 0.17 3.42
CA GLN A 76 7.17 0.65 4.80
C GLN A 76 5.95 0.12 5.53
N GLN A 77 6.12 -0.20 6.81
CA GLN A 77 5.02 -0.66 7.64
C GLN A 77 4.57 0.45 8.57
N PHE A 78 3.26 0.70 8.61
CA PHE A 78 2.68 1.59 9.63
C PHE A 78 2.70 0.89 10.98
N LYS A 79 2.85 1.67 12.05
CA LYS A 79 2.81 1.15 13.42
C LYS A 79 1.40 0.72 13.82
N ALA A 80 0.39 1.30 13.20
CA ALA A 80 -1.02 1.02 13.47
C ALA A 80 -1.83 1.29 12.22
N ASP A 81 -3.14 1.01 12.27
CA ASP A 81 -4.05 1.32 11.17
C ASP A 81 -3.98 2.82 10.87
N PRO A 82 -3.55 3.22 9.66
CA PRO A 82 -3.39 4.63 9.33
C PRO A 82 -4.69 5.43 9.37
N ARG A 83 -5.84 4.76 9.28
CA ARG A 83 -7.15 5.42 9.38
C ARG A 83 -7.43 5.93 10.79
N THR A 84 -6.71 5.40 11.80
CA THR A 84 -6.88 5.78 13.20
C THR A 84 -5.81 6.74 13.70
N LEU A 85 -4.80 7.05 12.87
CA LEU A 85 -3.70 7.94 13.25
C LEU A 85 -4.16 9.39 13.27
N PRO A 86 -3.63 10.24 14.17
CA PRO A 86 -3.89 11.67 14.14
C PRO A 86 -3.42 12.29 12.84
N ARG A 87 -4.20 13.23 12.36
CA ARG A 87 -3.88 13.98 11.14
C ARG A 87 -3.19 15.29 11.49
#